data_df03efad9015bc3a5ec0f771bd0b6fec
#
_entry.id   df03efad9015bc3a5ec0f771bd0b6fec
#
_cell.length_a   1.000
_cell.length_b   1.000
_cell.length_c   1.000
_cell.angle_alpha   90.00
_cell.angle_beta   90.00
_cell.angle_gamma   90.00
#
_symmetry.space_group_name_H-M   'P 1'
#
loop_
_entity.id
_entity.type
_entity.pdbx_description
1 polymer ?
#
loop_
_entity_poly.entity_id
_entity_poly.type
_entity_poly.pdbx_seq_one_letter_code
_entity_poly.pdbx_strand_id
1 'polypeptide(L)'
;MKDYYNKGEERPTLSASVVAPDSKRRSLPMPARYAINAVLVLLFLVIGESMISGGVVNRYQTGVLEQVGIYIIMAVSLNIATGYLGQLPLGHAGFMSVGGYSCALFIMHMMPVLGLNAKAMAAMASPAAILLFVAGVVFGGICAAVCGLIIGIPALRLKGDYLAIITLGFAEIIRVVINNIDGVLGFDFTGGAKGLSGIPGYTNFLNVFLVVAVVIFLIHTMMKSRHGRAILAIRDNEIAAEASGVNTTYYKTLAFVVSAFFAGVGGALYAGCIGVMDPSKFGFMKSVEILVMVVLGGMGSMLGSVVSATVLTILPEALRAFSEYRMVVYAVVLILVMIFRPQGLLGSYDFSLSRVIERCLNKDFPWKKKPAAEPEPAQEVSDHE
;
A
#
# COMPACT_ATOMS: atom_id res chain seq x y z
N MET A 1 37.64 11.43 44.18
CA MET A 1 36.85 10.55 43.30
C MET A 1 36.10 9.50 44.14
N LYS A 2 35.54 9.91 45.29
CA LYS A 2 34.80 9.01 46.23
C LYS A 2 33.52 9.63 46.83
N ASP A 3 33.09 10.85 46.39
CA ASP A 3 31.98 11.57 47.02
C ASP A 3 30.76 11.82 46.10
N TYR A 4 30.62 11.00 45.05
CA TYR A 4 29.49 11.12 44.10
C TYR A 4 28.43 10.03 44.25
N TYR A 5 28.52 9.16 45.24
CA TYR A 5 27.62 7.99 45.37
C TYR A 5 26.71 8.00 46.62
N ASN A 6 26.51 9.14 47.28
CA ASN A 6 25.67 9.17 48.47
C ASN A 6 24.72 10.36 48.52
N LYS A 7 23.90 10.55 47.43
CA LYS A 7 22.63 11.20 47.59
C LYS A 7 21.57 10.14 47.29
N GLY A 8 20.97 9.64 48.36
CA GLY A 8 19.78 8.82 48.33
C GLY A 8 18.62 9.64 47.72
N GLU A 9 18.59 9.66 46.36
CA GLU A 9 17.37 9.97 45.68
C GLU A 9 16.43 8.78 45.89
N GLU A 10 15.49 8.91 46.83
CA GLU A 10 14.32 8.06 46.89
C GLU A 10 13.71 8.03 45.50
N ARG A 11 13.89 6.86 44.82
CA ARG A 11 13.16 6.62 43.58
C ARG A 11 11.68 6.81 43.91
N PRO A 12 10.97 7.70 43.19
CA PRO A 12 9.55 7.77 43.38
C PRO A 12 9.02 6.37 43.13
N THR A 13 8.52 5.73 44.18
CA THR A 13 7.75 4.51 44.06
C THR A 13 6.64 4.84 43.09
N LEU A 14 6.75 4.36 41.86
CA LEU A 14 5.65 4.32 40.90
C LEU A 14 4.55 3.51 41.59
N SER A 15 3.73 4.21 42.38
CA SER A 15 2.42 3.71 42.70
C SER A 15 1.74 3.53 41.35
N ALA A 16 1.83 2.34 40.81
CA ALA A 16 0.98 1.92 39.73
C ALA A 16 -0.44 2.08 40.24
N SER A 17 -1.00 3.26 40.02
CA SER A 17 -2.43 3.40 39.95
C SER A 17 -2.85 2.51 38.81
N VAL A 18 -3.08 1.24 39.16
CA VAL A 18 -3.77 0.28 38.30
C VAL A 18 -5.13 0.92 38.08
N VAL A 19 -5.22 1.71 37.01
CA VAL A 19 -6.50 2.19 36.52
C VAL A 19 -7.27 0.92 36.23
N ALA A 20 -8.16 0.55 37.14
CA ALA A 20 -9.03 -0.61 36.96
C ALA A 20 -9.64 -0.49 35.57
N PRO A 21 -9.54 -1.52 34.73
CA PRO A 21 -10.09 -1.48 33.39
C PRO A 21 -11.57 -1.12 33.52
N ASP A 22 -11.93 0.02 32.94
CA ASP A 22 -13.32 0.54 32.97
C ASP A 22 -14.23 -0.54 32.38
N SER A 23 -14.84 -1.36 33.24
CA SER A 23 -15.56 -2.61 32.91
C SER A 23 -16.84 -2.38 32.09
N LYS A 24 -17.12 -1.12 31.71
CA LYS A 24 -18.28 -0.70 30.91
C LYS A 24 -17.96 -0.36 29.46
N ARG A 25 -16.71 -0.43 29.00
CA ARG A 25 -16.42 -0.19 27.59
C ARG A 25 -16.81 -1.42 26.76
N ARG A 26 -17.88 -1.30 26.00
CA ARG A 26 -18.28 -2.31 25.00
C ARG A 26 -17.25 -2.30 23.85
N SER A 27 -16.34 -3.26 23.84
CA SER A 27 -15.53 -3.54 22.68
C SER A 27 -16.29 -4.45 21.73
N LEU A 28 -16.38 -4.07 20.45
CA LEU A 28 -16.98 -4.93 19.45
C LEU A 28 -16.13 -6.20 19.29
N PRO A 29 -16.74 -7.40 19.22
CA PRO A 29 -16.00 -8.64 18.99
C PRO A 29 -15.29 -8.57 17.63
N MET A 30 -14.13 -9.21 17.52
CA MET A 30 -13.29 -9.24 16.32
C MET A 30 -14.08 -9.54 15.02
N PRO A 31 -14.95 -10.58 14.98
CA PRO A 31 -15.70 -10.87 13.76
C PRO A 31 -16.66 -9.74 13.35
N ALA A 32 -17.26 -9.03 14.31
CA ALA A 32 -18.13 -7.90 14.01
C ALA A 32 -17.38 -6.73 13.37
N ARG A 33 -16.12 -6.48 13.75
CA ARG A 33 -15.28 -5.46 13.12
C ARG A 33 -14.98 -5.78 11.66
N TYR A 34 -14.67 -7.04 11.36
CA TYR A 34 -14.43 -7.49 9.98
C TYR A 34 -15.72 -7.45 9.16
N ALA A 35 -16.86 -7.84 9.73
CA ALA A 35 -18.15 -7.78 9.07
C ALA A 35 -18.53 -6.32 8.71
N ILE A 36 -18.36 -5.36 9.63
CA ILE A 36 -18.61 -3.93 9.37
C ILE A 36 -17.74 -3.42 8.23
N ASN A 37 -16.45 -3.73 8.22
CA ASN A 37 -15.56 -3.31 7.15
C ASN A 37 -15.94 -3.95 5.81
N ALA A 38 -16.32 -5.23 5.80
CA ALA A 38 -16.77 -5.92 4.59
C ALA A 38 -18.06 -5.31 4.04
N VAL A 39 -19.04 -4.99 4.90
CA VAL A 39 -20.29 -4.32 4.50
C VAL A 39 -20.01 -2.94 3.91
N LEU A 40 -19.09 -2.18 4.50
CA LEU A 40 -18.72 -0.87 3.96
C LEU A 40 -18.06 -0.96 2.58
N VAL A 41 -17.16 -1.92 2.39
CA VAL A 41 -16.54 -2.17 1.08
C VAL A 41 -17.60 -2.57 0.07
N LEU A 42 -18.52 -3.49 0.42
CA LEU A 42 -19.61 -3.88 -0.45
C LEU A 42 -20.53 -2.71 -0.81
N LEU A 43 -20.88 -1.88 0.18
CA LEU A 43 -21.71 -0.69 -0.03
C LEU A 43 -21.01 0.30 -0.97
N PHE A 44 -19.73 0.53 -0.81
CA PHE A 44 -18.93 1.37 -1.71
C PHE A 44 -18.93 0.81 -3.14
N LEU A 45 -18.73 -0.51 -3.32
CA LEU A 45 -18.75 -1.16 -4.64
C LEU A 45 -20.14 -1.06 -5.30
N VAL A 46 -21.21 -1.30 -4.56
CA VAL A 46 -22.58 -1.23 -5.09
C VAL A 46 -22.97 0.20 -5.47
N ILE A 47 -22.63 1.19 -4.64
CA ILE A 47 -22.90 2.59 -4.95
C ILE A 47 -22.08 3.02 -6.18
N GLY A 48 -20.79 2.68 -6.25
CA GLY A 48 -19.95 3.03 -7.39
C GLY A 48 -20.47 2.43 -8.69
N GLU A 49 -20.80 1.14 -8.69
CA GLU A 49 -21.37 0.46 -9.87
C GLU A 49 -22.74 1.05 -10.26
N SER A 50 -23.60 1.39 -9.29
CA SER A 50 -24.88 2.07 -9.56
C SER A 50 -24.69 3.44 -10.19
N MET A 51 -23.70 4.22 -9.78
CA MET A 51 -23.41 5.53 -10.37
C MET A 51 -22.88 5.41 -11.80
N ILE A 52 -22.07 4.39 -12.07
CA ILE A 52 -21.53 4.11 -13.40
C ILE A 52 -22.66 3.63 -14.33
N SER A 53 -23.44 2.64 -13.89
CA SER A 53 -24.55 2.09 -14.68
C SER A 53 -25.70 3.09 -14.87
N GLY A 54 -25.92 3.98 -13.89
CA GLY A 54 -26.88 5.10 -13.99
C GLY A 54 -26.43 6.23 -14.90
N GLY A 55 -25.24 6.16 -15.50
CA GLY A 55 -24.73 7.18 -16.42
C GLY A 55 -24.32 8.50 -15.77
N VAL A 56 -24.24 8.55 -14.44
CA VAL A 56 -23.79 9.74 -13.69
C VAL A 56 -22.27 9.94 -13.87
N VAL A 57 -21.52 8.84 -13.99
CA VAL A 57 -20.08 8.84 -14.19
C VAL A 57 -19.75 8.53 -15.65
N ASN A 58 -19.05 9.45 -16.32
CA ASN A 58 -18.63 9.27 -17.71
C ASN A 58 -17.53 8.19 -17.82
N ARG A 59 -17.42 7.54 -18.99
CA ARG A 59 -16.41 6.51 -19.27
C ARG A 59 -14.98 6.97 -18.95
N TYR A 60 -14.68 8.23 -19.19
CA TYR A 60 -13.40 8.83 -18.85
C TYR A 60 -13.16 8.84 -17.33
N GLN A 61 -14.14 9.30 -16.55
CA GLN A 61 -14.09 9.32 -15.09
C GLN A 61 -13.97 7.91 -14.50
N THR A 62 -14.63 6.93 -15.11
CA THR A 62 -14.47 5.51 -14.73
C THR A 62 -13.02 5.07 -14.89
N GLY A 63 -12.36 5.41 -16.01
CA GLY A 63 -10.94 5.10 -16.21
C GLY A 63 -10.03 5.78 -15.17
N VAL A 64 -10.35 7.01 -14.76
CA VAL A 64 -9.61 7.69 -13.66
C VAL A 64 -9.80 6.95 -12.33
N LEU A 65 -11.03 6.52 -12.01
CA LEU A 65 -11.31 5.75 -10.80
C LEU A 65 -10.57 4.39 -10.79
N GLU A 66 -10.52 3.71 -11.94
CA GLU A 66 -9.73 2.48 -12.09
C GLU A 66 -8.24 2.73 -11.82
N GLN A 67 -7.68 3.82 -12.34
CA GLN A 67 -6.30 4.22 -12.06
C GLN A 67 -6.09 4.54 -10.58
N VAL A 68 -7.03 5.20 -9.91
CA VAL A 68 -6.98 5.42 -8.44
C VAL A 68 -6.84 4.09 -7.71
N GLY A 69 -7.65 3.08 -8.06
CA GLY A 69 -7.54 1.75 -7.44
C GLY A 69 -6.17 1.10 -7.66
N ILE A 70 -5.64 1.19 -8.87
CA ILE A 70 -4.31 0.65 -9.21
C ILE A 70 -3.21 1.35 -8.39
N TYR A 71 -3.23 2.67 -8.32
CA TYR A 71 -2.25 3.44 -7.54
C TYR A 71 -2.37 3.23 -6.03
N ILE A 72 -3.57 2.95 -5.52
CA ILE A 72 -3.75 2.51 -4.13
C ILE A 72 -2.97 1.21 -3.88
N ILE A 73 -3.08 0.21 -4.78
CA ILE A 73 -2.32 -1.04 -4.66
C ILE A 73 -0.82 -0.74 -4.69
N MET A 74 -0.37 0.09 -5.62
CA MET A 74 1.05 0.46 -5.77
C MET A 74 1.58 1.17 -4.52
N ALA A 75 0.84 2.13 -3.97
CA ALA A 75 1.24 2.85 -2.77
C ALA A 75 1.23 1.94 -1.52
N VAL A 76 0.19 1.12 -1.33
CA VAL A 76 0.10 0.22 -0.17
C VAL A 76 1.16 -0.88 -0.25
N SER A 77 1.47 -1.40 -1.45
CA SER A 77 2.54 -2.40 -1.65
C SER A 77 3.92 -1.81 -1.38
N LEU A 78 4.23 -0.60 -1.89
CA LEU A 78 5.49 0.07 -1.61
C LEU A 78 5.63 0.41 -0.12
N ASN A 79 4.53 0.78 0.55
CA ASN A 79 4.53 1.08 1.98
C ASN A 79 4.97 -0.11 2.85
N ILE A 80 4.88 -1.37 2.36
CA ILE A 80 5.46 -2.53 3.06
C ILE A 80 6.99 -2.36 3.19
N ALA A 81 7.65 -2.00 2.11
CA ALA A 81 9.11 -1.85 2.09
C ALA A 81 9.55 -0.53 2.72
N THR A 82 8.86 0.59 2.43
CA THR A 82 9.28 1.92 2.90
C THR A 82 8.79 2.21 4.31
N GLY A 83 7.52 1.96 4.59
CA GLY A 83 6.90 2.36 5.85
C GLY A 83 7.05 1.34 6.96
N TYR A 84 6.84 0.06 6.66
CA TYR A 84 6.89 -1.00 7.67
C TYR A 84 8.30 -1.59 7.84
N LEU A 85 9.09 -1.72 6.77
CA LEU A 85 10.47 -2.21 6.87
C LEU A 85 11.49 -1.08 7.06
N GLY A 86 11.16 0.17 6.67
CA GLY A 86 12.05 1.32 6.78
C GLY A 86 13.13 1.39 5.71
N GLN A 87 12.94 0.73 4.56
CA GLN A 87 13.86 0.76 3.42
C GLN A 87 13.24 1.47 2.23
N LEU A 88 14.02 2.24 1.46
CA LEU A 88 13.54 3.06 0.36
C LEU A 88 13.92 2.46 -1.02
N PRO A 89 13.21 1.43 -1.52
CA PRO A 89 13.48 0.93 -2.86
C PRO A 89 12.87 1.88 -3.91
N LEU A 90 13.68 2.32 -4.89
CA LEU A 90 13.23 3.15 -6.01
C LEU A 90 12.91 2.35 -7.27
N GLY A 91 12.94 1.02 -7.20
CA GLY A 91 12.69 0.12 -8.33
C GLY A 91 11.25 -0.38 -8.47
N HIS A 92 10.29 0.19 -7.78
CA HIS A 92 8.93 -0.38 -7.66
C HIS A 92 8.16 -0.41 -8.99
N ALA A 93 8.39 0.56 -9.89
CA ALA A 93 7.83 0.57 -11.24
C ALA A 93 8.34 -0.60 -12.11
N GLY A 94 9.55 -1.08 -11.85
CA GLY A 94 10.08 -2.28 -12.52
C GLY A 94 9.24 -3.52 -12.20
N PHE A 95 8.86 -3.74 -10.94
CA PHE A 95 7.98 -4.84 -10.55
C PHE A 95 6.57 -4.70 -11.12
N MET A 96 6.06 -3.47 -11.18
CA MET A 96 4.81 -3.14 -11.86
C MET A 96 4.86 -3.55 -13.34
N SER A 97 5.96 -3.25 -14.05
CA SER A 97 6.11 -3.60 -15.46
C SER A 97 6.16 -5.11 -15.67
N VAL A 98 6.99 -5.83 -14.88
CA VAL A 98 7.06 -7.30 -14.97
C VAL A 98 5.71 -7.94 -14.76
N GLY A 99 4.97 -7.53 -13.72
CA GLY A 99 3.65 -8.07 -13.45
C GLY A 99 2.63 -7.77 -14.54
N GLY A 100 2.65 -6.56 -15.10
CA GLY A 100 1.76 -6.16 -16.18
C GLY A 100 2.02 -6.92 -17.48
N TYR A 101 3.27 -6.99 -17.93
CA TYR A 101 3.66 -7.75 -19.12
C TYR A 101 3.38 -9.24 -18.98
N SER A 102 3.76 -9.84 -17.84
CA SER A 102 3.53 -11.27 -17.59
C SER A 102 2.04 -11.62 -17.57
N CYS A 103 1.21 -10.80 -16.93
CA CYS A 103 -0.24 -11.00 -16.92
C CYS A 103 -0.85 -10.83 -18.32
N ALA A 104 -0.48 -9.76 -19.04
CA ALA A 104 -0.99 -9.48 -20.37
C ALA A 104 -0.68 -10.62 -21.34
N LEU A 105 0.58 -11.06 -21.38
CA LEU A 105 1.03 -12.19 -22.22
C LEU A 105 0.32 -13.50 -21.85
N PHE A 106 0.18 -13.77 -20.54
CA PHE A 106 -0.53 -14.97 -20.08
C PHE A 106 -1.99 -14.96 -20.54
N ILE A 107 -2.70 -13.86 -20.38
CA ILE A 107 -4.11 -13.74 -20.79
C ILE A 107 -4.23 -13.83 -22.30
N MET A 108 -3.40 -13.11 -23.07
CA MET A 108 -3.45 -13.13 -24.53
C MET A 108 -3.18 -14.52 -25.11
N HIS A 109 -2.28 -15.30 -24.48
CA HIS A 109 -1.95 -16.65 -24.93
C HIS A 109 -3.00 -17.69 -24.52
N MET A 110 -3.62 -17.53 -23.33
CA MET A 110 -4.63 -18.48 -22.84
C MET A 110 -6.03 -18.22 -23.39
N MET A 111 -6.35 -17.00 -23.84
CA MET A 111 -7.66 -16.68 -24.40
C MET A 111 -8.06 -17.59 -25.58
N PRO A 112 -7.23 -17.79 -26.62
CA PRO A 112 -7.60 -18.64 -27.73
C PRO A 112 -7.72 -20.11 -27.31
N VAL A 113 -6.92 -20.59 -26.36
CA VAL A 113 -6.98 -21.97 -25.84
C VAL A 113 -8.33 -22.23 -25.15
N LEU A 114 -8.87 -21.24 -24.45
CA LEU A 114 -10.16 -21.33 -23.77
C LEU A 114 -11.35 -20.94 -24.67
N GLY A 115 -11.13 -20.62 -25.95
CA GLY A 115 -12.16 -20.19 -26.88
C GLY A 115 -12.82 -18.86 -26.49
N LEU A 116 -12.13 -18.02 -25.71
CA LEU A 116 -12.63 -16.73 -25.26
C LEU A 116 -12.28 -15.62 -26.26
N ASN A 117 -13.28 -14.77 -26.56
CA ASN A 117 -13.06 -13.56 -27.34
C ASN A 117 -12.74 -12.37 -26.43
N ALA A 118 -12.03 -11.36 -26.97
CA ALA A 118 -11.70 -10.14 -26.24
C ALA A 118 -12.93 -9.44 -25.63
N LYS A 119 -14.09 -9.48 -26.29
CA LYS A 119 -15.36 -8.96 -25.77
C LYS A 119 -15.88 -9.76 -24.56
N ALA A 120 -15.76 -11.10 -24.62
CA ALA A 120 -16.16 -11.98 -23.52
C ALA A 120 -15.25 -11.81 -22.29
N MET A 121 -13.97 -11.56 -22.53
CA MET A 121 -13.01 -11.26 -21.47
C MET A 121 -13.29 -9.89 -20.82
N ALA A 122 -13.55 -8.86 -21.62
CA ALA A 122 -13.87 -7.51 -21.13
C ALA A 122 -15.20 -7.48 -20.35
N ALA A 123 -16.19 -8.24 -20.78
CA ALA A 123 -17.50 -8.31 -20.12
C ALA A 123 -17.51 -9.21 -18.87
N MET A 124 -16.43 -10.01 -18.63
CA MET A 124 -16.40 -11.02 -17.55
C MET A 124 -17.64 -11.94 -17.52
N ALA A 125 -18.23 -12.18 -18.71
CA ALA A 125 -19.53 -12.82 -18.85
C ALA A 125 -19.52 -14.33 -18.56
N SER A 126 -18.35 -14.96 -18.54
CA SER A 126 -18.19 -16.38 -18.32
C SER A 126 -17.33 -16.70 -17.10
N PRO A 127 -17.62 -17.78 -16.37
CA PRO A 127 -16.77 -18.22 -15.26
C PRO A 127 -15.31 -18.46 -15.68
N ALA A 128 -15.09 -18.88 -16.92
CA ALA A 128 -13.76 -19.06 -17.48
C ALA A 128 -13.00 -17.74 -17.65
N ALA A 129 -13.68 -16.64 -18.00
CA ALA A 129 -13.06 -15.32 -18.07
C ALA A 129 -12.64 -14.81 -16.69
N ILE A 130 -13.47 -15.02 -15.67
CA ILE A 130 -13.16 -14.64 -14.27
C ILE A 130 -11.96 -15.48 -13.77
N LEU A 131 -11.95 -16.79 -14.03
CA LEU A 131 -10.85 -17.67 -13.63
C LEU A 131 -9.55 -17.25 -14.32
N LEU A 132 -9.60 -16.95 -15.62
CA LEU A 132 -8.44 -16.50 -16.40
C LEU A 132 -7.92 -15.15 -15.89
N PHE A 133 -8.81 -14.23 -15.54
CA PHE A 133 -8.43 -12.95 -14.95
C PHE A 133 -7.68 -13.17 -13.61
N VAL A 134 -8.27 -13.93 -12.69
CA VAL A 134 -7.64 -14.19 -11.37
C VAL A 134 -6.31 -14.93 -11.56
N ALA A 135 -6.25 -15.94 -12.43
CA ALA A 135 -5.03 -16.67 -12.72
C ALA A 135 -3.96 -15.75 -13.33
N GLY A 136 -4.33 -14.87 -14.27
CA GLY A 136 -3.42 -13.91 -14.89
C GLY A 136 -2.86 -12.89 -13.88
N VAL A 137 -3.71 -12.33 -13.02
CA VAL A 137 -3.29 -11.38 -11.97
C VAL A 137 -2.34 -12.06 -10.98
N VAL A 138 -2.65 -13.28 -10.53
CA VAL A 138 -1.79 -14.04 -9.61
C VAL A 138 -0.48 -14.42 -10.30
N PHE A 139 -0.52 -14.83 -11.56
CA PHE A 139 0.68 -15.16 -12.35
C PHE A 139 1.59 -13.93 -12.49
N GLY A 140 1.04 -12.76 -12.85
CA GLY A 140 1.79 -11.51 -12.91
C GLY A 140 2.42 -11.14 -11.57
N GLY A 141 1.69 -11.32 -10.46
CA GLY A 141 2.21 -11.14 -9.11
C GLY A 141 3.36 -12.09 -8.78
N ILE A 142 3.25 -13.38 -9.14
CA ILE A 142 4.31 -14.37 -8.92
C ILE A 142 5.56 -14.04 -9.73
N CYS A 143 5.43 -13.65 -11.00
CA CYS A 143 6.57 -13.23 -11.81
C CYS A 143 7.29 -12.03 -11.22
N ALA A 144 6.54 -11.03 -10.75
CA ALA A 144 7.10 -9.86 -10.05
C ALA A 144 7.76 -10.25 -8.72
N ALA A 145 7.19 -11.18 -7.96
CA ALA A 145 7.77 -11.71 -6.72
C ALA A 145 9.10 -12.45 -6.98
N VAL A 146 9.19 -13.25 -8.03
CA VAL A 146 10.43 -13.95 -8.43
C VAL A 146 11.50 -12.92 -8.80
N CYS A 147 11.17 -11.92 -9.61
CA CYS A 147 12.09 -10.81 -9.87
C CYS A 147 12.48 -10.07 -8.60
N GLY A 148 11.51 -9.83 -7.69
CA GLY A 148 11.76 -9.23 -6.39
C GLY A 148 12.71 -10.06 -5.52
N LEU A 149 12.61 -11.39 -5.57
CA LEU A 149 13.54 -12.28 -4.87
C LEU A 149 14.96 -12.20 -5.44
N ILE A 150 15.09 -12.26 -6.77
CA ILE A 150 16.40 -12.20 -7.47
C ILE A 150 17.10 -10.88 -7.16
N ILE A 151 16.37 -9.76 -7.20
CA ILE A 151 16.90 -8.42 -6.95
C ILE A 151 17.09 -8.18 -5.45
N GLY A 152 16.16 -8.65 -4.63
CA GLY A 152 16.15 -8.41 -3.19
C GLY A 152 17.34 -9.02 -2.47
N ILE A 153 17.78 -10.25 -2.85
CA ILE A 153 18.91 -10.92 -2.21
C ILE A 153 20.20 -10.07 -2.24
N PRO A 154 20.67 -9.56 -3.38
CA PRO A 154 21.85 -8.70 -3.42
C PRO A 154 21.56 -7.28 -2.90
N ALA A 155 20.40 -6.70 -3.22
CA ALA A 155 20.08 -5.33 -2.88
C ALA A 155 19.93 -5.12 -1.35
N LEU A 156 19.30 -6.04 -0.64
CA LEU A 156 19.04 -5.93 0.81
C LEU A 156 20.28 -6.11 1.69
N ARG A 157 21.42 -6.48 1.11
CA ARG A 157 22.72 -6.45 1.79
C ARG A 157 23.26 -5.02 1.95
N LEU A 158 22.74 -4.09 1.16
CA LEU A 158 23.12 -2.69 1.21
C LEU A 158 22.17 -1.93 2.13
N LYS A 159 22.65 -0.82 2.68
CA LYS A 159 21.89 0.03 3.61
C LYS A 159 21.72 1.44 3.04
N GLY A 160 20.62 2.08 3.45
CA GLY A 160 20.36 3.48 3.12
C GLY A 160 20.24 3.74 1.62
N ASP A 161 20.90 4.79 1.14
CA ASP A 161 20.78 5.28 -0.23
C ASP A 161 21.34 4.33 -1.29
N TYR A 162 22.30 3.46 -0.93
CA TYR A 162 22.83 2.45 -1.84
C TYR A 162 21.78 1.43 -2.27
N LEU A 163 20.86 1.09 -1.37
CA LEU A 163 19.73 0.22 -1.72
C LEU A 163 18.83 0.89 -2.77
N ALA A 164 18.54 2.18 -2.58
CA ALA A 164 17.71 2.96 -3.52
C ALA A 164 18.33 2.99 -4.92
N ILE A 165 19.64 3.28 -5.00
CA ILE A 165 20.39 3.34 -6.27
C ILE A 165 20.38 1.99 -6.99
N ILE A 166 20.67 0.90 -6.27
CA ILE A 166 20.70 -0.44 -6.88
C ILE A 166 19.32 -0.89 -7.33
N THR A 167 18.28 -0.68 -6.53
CA THR A 167 16.91 -1.05 -6.93
C THR A 167 16.43 -0.25 -8.12
N LEU A 168 16.84 1.01 -8.23
CA LEU A 168 16.61 1.83 -9.41
C LEU A 168 17.33 1.26 -10.64
N GLY A 169 18.63 0.93 -10.50
CA GLY A 169 19.41 0.32 -11.58
C GLY A 169 18.78 -0.97 -12.10
N PHE A 170 18.29 -1.82 -11.21
CA PHE A 170 17.57 -3.04 -11.61
C PHE A 170 16.25 -2.75 -12.32
N ALA A 171 15.50 -1.73 -11.89
CA ALA A 171 14.27 -1.33 -12.60
C ALA A 171 14.56 -0.88 -14.03
N GLU A 172 15.65 -0.11 -14.23
CA GLU A 172 16.09 0.29 -15.56
C GLU A 172 16.59 -0.91 -16.39
N ILE A 173 17.27 -1.88 -15.78
CA ILE A 173 17.64 -3.14 -16.45
C ILE A 173 16.38 -3.89 -16.91
N ILE A 174 15.37 -4.04 -16.06
CA ILE A 174 14.08 -4.67 -16.41
C ILE A 174 13.48 -3.94 -17.62
N ARG A 175 13.42 -2.61 -17.59
CA ARG A 175 12.88 -1.78 -18.66
C ARG A 175 13.63 -2.01 -19.99
N VAL A 176 14.95 -2.01 -19.94
CA VAL A 176 15.80 -2.24 -21.12
C VAL A 176 15.66 -3.68 -21.64
N VAL A 177 15.57 -4.67 -20.77
CA VAL A 177 15.34 -6.07 -21.15
C VAL A 177 14.00 -6.22 -21.87
N ILE A 178 12.90 -5.69 -21.28
CA ILE A 178 11.57 -5.76 -21.91
C ILE A 178 11.57 -5.05 -23.27
N ASN A 179 12.29 -3.95 -23.40
CA ASN A 179 12.37 -3.17 -24.63
C ASN A 179 13.14 -3.89 -25.77
N ASN A 180 14.10 -4.75 -25.42
CA ASN A 180 15.01 -5.36 -26.40
C ASN A 180 14.84 -6.89 -26.54
N ILE A 181 14.00 -7.52 -25.74
CA ILE A 181 13.87 -8.98 -25.69
C ILE A 181 13.42 -9.58 -27.03
N ASP A 182 12.58 -8.86 -27.78
CA ASP A 182 12.07 -9.28 -29.09
C ASP A 182 13.20 -9.38 -30.10
N GLY A 183 14.17 -8.44 -30.06
CA GLY A 183 15.36 -8.51 -30.92
C GLY A 183 16.29 -9.70 -30.60
N VAL A 184 16.29 -10.15 -29.33
CA VAL A 184 17.08 -11.31 -28.89
C VAL A 184 16.38 -12.64 -29.24
N LEU A 185 15.06 -12.71 -29.08
CA LEU A 185 14.26 -13.89 -29.34
C LEU A 185 13.95 -14.09 -30.82
N GLY A 186 14.04 -13.03 -31.65
CA GLY A 186 13.73 -13.09 -33.07
C GLY A 186 12.24 -13.17 -33.42
N PHE A 187 11.35 -12.97 -32.46
CA PHE A 187 9.91 -12.88 -32.64
C PHE A 187 9.29 -11.84 -31.70
N ASP A 188 8.16 -11.26 -32.11
CA ASP A 188 7.45 -10.25 -31.33
C ASP A 188 6.81 -10.89 -30.07
N PHE A 189 7.49 -10.77 -28.92
CA PHE A 189 7.02 -11.29 -27.64
C PHE A 189 6.41 -10.18 -26.76
N THR A 190 7.12 -9.06 -26.63
CA THR A 190 6.69 -7.93 -25.80
C THR A 190 6.24 -6.71 -26.60
N GLY A 191 6.38 -6.74 -27.93
CA GLY A 191 6.20 -5.60 -28.81
C GLY A 191 7.35 -4.59 -28.75
N GLY A 192 8.41 -4.88 -27.98
CA GLY A 192 9.62 -4.08 -27.86
C GLY A 192 9.34 -2.59 -27.61
N ALA A 193 10.03 -1.72 -28.36
CA ALA A 193 9.88 -0.27 -28.27
C ALA A 193 8.47 0.25 -28.68
N LYS A 194 7.72 -0.53 -29.46
CA LYS A 194 6.33 -0.17 -29.84
C LYS A 194 5.33 -0.43 -28.72
N GLY A 195 5.75 -1.23 -27.74
CA GLY A 195 4.90 -1.68 -26.66
C GLY A 195 3.94 -2.82 -27.05
N LEU A 196 3.50 -3.57 -26.04
CA LEU A 196 2.54 -4.65 -26.20
C LEU A 196 1.14 -4.05 -26.39
N SER A 197 0.55 -4.26 -27.56
CA SER A 197 -0.79 -3.78 -27.92
C SER A 197 -1.77 -4.96 -28.07
N GLY A 198 -3.07 -4.64 -28.08
CA GLY A 198 -4.12 -5.66 -28.24
C GLY A 198 -4.48 -6.39 -26.95
N ILE A 199 -4.09 -5.85 -25.80
CA ILE A 199 -4.47 -6.38 -24.49
C ILE A 199 -6.00 -6.20 -24.32
N PRO A 200 -6.77 -7.28 -24.04
CA PRO A 200 -8.19 -7.13 -23.78
C PRO A 200 -8.41 -6.28 -22.53
N GLY A 201 -9.40 -5.38 -22.58
CA GLY A 201 -9.75 -4.55 -21.42
C GLY A 201 -10.51 -5.36 -20.37
N TYR A 202 -9.80 -6.16 -19.60
CA TYR A 202 -10.38 -7.02 -18.56
C TYR A 202 -10.55 -6.32 -17.21
N THR A 203 -10.15 -5.06 -17.09
CA THR A 203 -10.36 -4.28 -15.87
C THR A 203 -11.61 -3.45 -15.97
N ASN A 204 -12.42 -3.54 -14.93
CA ASN A 204 -13.61 -2.74 -14.70
C ASN A 204 -13.55 -2.20 -13.27
N PHE A 205 -14.29 -1.16 -12.96
CA PHE A 205 -14.36 -0.56 -11.63
C PHE A 205 -14.53 -1.62 -10.52
N LEU A 206 -15.50 -2.52 -10.68
CA LEU A 206 -15.79 -3.56 -9.68
C LEU A 206 -14.60 -4.48 -9.45
N ASN A 207 -13.96 -4.96 -10.53
CA ASN A 207 -12.82 -5.88 -10.43
C ASN A 207 -11.61 -5.21 -9.78
N VAL A 208 -11.31 -3.97 -10.15
CA VAL A 208 -10.19 -3.21 -9.58
C VAL A 208 -10.37 -3.03 -8.09
N PHE A 209 -11.52 -2.48 -7.65
CA PHE A 209 -11.74 -2.20 -6.23
C PHE A 209 -11.95 -3.47 -5.39
N LEU A 210 -12.42 -4.55 -5.98
CA LEU A 210 -12.44 -5.85 -5.32
C LEU A 210 -11.01 -6.35 -5.04
N VAL A 211 -10.12 -6.27 -6.04
CA VAL A 211 -8.70 -6.62 -5.85
C VAL A 211 -8.04 -5.68 -4.84
N VAL A 212 -8.31 -4.37 -4.88
CA VAL A 212 -7.84 -3.39 -3.88
C VAL A 212 -8.24 -3.82 -2.47
N ALA A 213 -9.50 -4.18 -2.27
CA ALA A 213 -10.00 -4.62 -0.97
C ALA A 213 -9.30 -5.89 -0.47
N VAL A 214 -9.11 -6.87 -1.37
CA VAL A 214 -8.38 -8.11 -1.06
C VAL A 214 -6.92 -7.82 -0.72
N VAL A 215 -6.24 -6.99 -1.49
CA VAL A 215 -4.83 -6.60 -1.26
C VAL A 215 -4.67 -5.90 0.09
N ILE A 216 -5.51 -4.90 0.37
CA ILE A 216 -5.49 -4.19 1.65
C ILE A 216 -5.74 -5.16 2.82
N PHE A 217 -6.71 -6.07 2.68
CA PHE A 217 -7.01 -7.07 3.71
C PHE A 217 -5.83 -8.02 3.95
N LEU A 218 -5.19 -8.53 2.90
CA LEU A 218 -4.04 -9.43 3.00
C LEU A 218 -2.84 -8.73 3.66
N ILE A 219 -2.49 -7.52 3.21
CA ILE A 219 -1.38 -6.75 3.75
C ILE A 219 -1.66 -6.38 5.23
N HIS A 220 -2.88 -5.94 5.55
CA HIS A 220 -3.25 -5.63 6.93
C HIS A 220 -3.14 -6.84 7.86
N THR A 221 -3.61 -8.01 7.41
CA THR A 221 -3.52 -9.25 8.16
C THR A 221 -2.08 -9.71 8.33
N MET A 222 -1.27 -9.61 7.26
CA MET A 222 0.16 -9.91 7.29
C MET A 222 0.89 -9.02 8.29
N MET A 223 0.65 -7.70 8.27
CA MET A 223 1.32 -6.76 9.17
C MET A 223 0.93 -6.93 10.63
N LYS A 224 -0.27 -7.44 10.93
CA LYS A 224 -0.70 -7.81 12.31
C LYS A 224 -0.21 -9.17 12.77
N SER A 225 0.33 -9.99 11.89
CA SER A 225 0.85 -11.33 12.19
C SER A 225 2.19 -11.29 12.94
N ARG A 226 2.73 -12.47 13.27
CA ARG A 226 4.09 -12.60 13.83
C ARG A 226 5.16 -12.05 12.87
N HIS A 227 4.99 -12.28 11.56
CA HIS A 227 5.91 -11.80 10.53
C HIS A 227 5.91 -10.27 10.45
N GLY A 228 4.74 -9.62 10.50
CA GLY A 228 4.65 -8.16 10.49
C GLY A 228 5.32 -7.53 11.72
N ARG A 229 5.15 -8.12 12.91
CA ARG A 229 5.83 -7.63 14.12
C ARG A 229 7.35 -7.77 14.04
N ALA A 230 7.87 -8.85 13.43
CA ALA A 230 9.31 -9.00 13.20
C ALA A 230 9.84 -7.94 12.21
N ILE A 231 9.09 -7.63 11.14
CA ILE A 231 9.44 -6.57 10.19
C ILE A 231 9.49 -5.20 10.89
N LEU A 232 8.50 -4.88 11.74
CA LEU A 232 8.49 -3.63 12.51
C LEU A 232 9.66 -3.55 13.51
N ALA A 233 9.98 -4.64 14.18
CA ALA A 233 11.14 -4.69 15.09
C ALA A 233 12.46 -4.38 14.36
N ILE A 234 12.63 -4.89 13.13
CA ILE A 234 13.80 -4.61 12.30
C ILE A 234 13.85 -3.12 11.92
N ARG A 235 12.71 -2.52 11.58
CA ARG A 235 12.62 -1.08 11.28
C ARG A 235 13.04 -0.22 12.47
N ASP A 236 12.57 -0.57 13.66
CA ASP A 236 12.82 0.23 14.86
C ASP A 236 14.28 0.11 15.32
N ASN A 237 14.84 -1.09 15.35
CA ASN A 237 16.27 -1.33 15.60
C ASN A 237 16.70 -2.71 15.09
N GLU A 238 17.46 -2.73 14.00
CA GLU A 238 17.92 -3.96 13.35
C GLU A 238 18.84 -4.79 14.27
N ILE A 239 19.76 -4.12 14.99
CA ILE A 239 20.73 -4.79 15.87
C ILE A 239 20.02 -5.44 17.07
N ALA A 240 19.07 -4.73 17.68
CA ALA A 240 18.30 -5.27 18.79
C ALA A 240 17.39 -6.43 18.36
N ALA A 241 16.79 -6.36 17.16
CA ALA A 241 16.00 -7.44 16.60
C ALA A 241 16.86 -8.70 16.38
N GLU A 242 18.06 -8.54 15.83
CA GLU A 242 19.00 -9.65 15.60
C GLU A 242 19.47 -10.26 16.91
N ALA A 243 19.81 -9.45 17.91
CA ALA A 243 20.16 -9.90 19.25
C ALA A 243 19.01 -10.65 19.95
N SER A 244 17.76 -10.36 19.57
CA SER A 244 16.56 -11.06 20.04
C SER A 244 16.24 -12.35 19.27
N GLY A 245 17.12 -12.77 18.33
CA GLY A 245 16.98 -14.00 17.56
C GLY A 245 16.12 -13.86 16.29
N VAL A 246 15.78 -12.62 15.86
CA VAL A 246 15.06 -12.38 14.60
C VAL A 246 16.04 -12.48 13.43
N ASN A 247 15.76 -13.37 12.46
CA ASN A 247 16.55 -13.45 11.23
C ASN A 247 16.23 -12.26 10.32
N THR A 248 17.04 -11.19 10.41
CA THR A 248 16.83 -9.92 9.71
C THR A 248 16.82 -10.08 8.19
N THR A 249 17.73 -10.89 7.64
CA THR A 249 17.83 -11.14 6.19
C THR A 249 16.56 -11.80 5.66
N TYR A 250 16.04 -12.80 6.35
CA TYR A 250 14.81 -13.48 5.93
C TYR A 250 13.61 -12.53 5.91
N TYR A 251 13.39 -11.78 6.98
CA TYR A 251 12.24 -10.89 7.09
C TYR A 251 12.32 -9.68 6.16
N LYS A 252 13.51 -9.14 5.89
CA LYS A 252 13.74 -8.11 4.88
C LYS A 252 13.40 -8.62 3.50
N THR A 253 13.92 -9.79 3.13
CA THR A 253 13.64 -10.42 1.83
C THR A 253 12.14 -10.74 1.68
N LEU A 254 11.51 -11.27 2.72
CA LEU A 254 10.08 -11.56 2.73
C LEU A 254 9.25 -10.29 2.46
N ALA A 255 9.51 -9.21 3.20
CA ALA A 255 8.80 -7.95 3.02
C ALA A 255 8.97 -7.38 1.61
N PHE A 256 10.18 -7.46 1.06
CA PHE A 256 10.51 -6.99 -0.28
C PHE A 256 9.80 -7.81 -1.37
N VAL A 257 9.82 -9.14 -1.26
CA VAL A 257 9.17 -10.06 -2.20
C VAL A 257 7.64 -9.89 -2.18
N VAL A 258 7.05 -9.75 -1.00
CA VAL A 258 5.60 -9.50 -0.87
C VAL A 258 5.24 -8.13 -1.45
N SER A 259 6.06 -7.11 -1.23
CA SER A 259 5.90 -5.79 -1.83
C SER A 259 5.95 -5.87 -3.36
N ALA A 260 6.92 -6.62 -3.92
CA ALA A 260 7.05 -6.85 -5.37
C ALA A 260 5.85 -7.64 -5.93
N PHE A 261 5.34 -8.66 -5.21
CA PHE A 261 4.16 -9.42 -5.59
C PHE A 261 2.94 -8.50 -5.79
N PHE A 262 2.63 -7.66 -4.81
CA PHE A 262 1.49 -6.75 -4.91
C PHE A 262 1.72 -5.63 -5.94
N ALA A 263 2.97 -5.19 -6.16
CA ALA A 263 3.28 -4.30 -7.27
C ALA A 263 2.99 -4.96 -8.62
N GLY A 264 3.31 -6.24 -8.77
CA GLY A 264 2.95 -7.04 -9.95
C GLY A 264 1.43 -7.15 -10.15
N VAL A 265 0.67 -7.34 -9.08
CA VAL A 265 -0.81 -7.32 -9.10
C VAL A 265 -1.33 -5.96 -9.59
N GLY A 266 -0.78 -4.85 -9.08
CA GLY A 266 -1.12 -3.51 -9.57
C GLY A 266 -0.77 -3.32 -11.05
N GLY A 267 0.38 -3.83 -11.49
CA GLY A 267 0.80 -3.83 -12.88
C GLY A 267 -0.12 -4.65 -13.79
N ALA A 268 -0.57 -5.82 -13.33
CA ALA A 268 -1.53 -6.66 -14.04
C ALA A 268 -2.86 -5.93 -14.29
N LEU A 269 -3.38 -5.22 -13.29
CA LEU A 269 -4.59 -4.40 -13.46
C LEU A 269 -4.34 -3.21 -14.40
N TYR A 270 -3.15 -2.59 -14.31
CA TYR A 270 -2.78 -1.48 -15.17
C TYR A 270 -2.77 -1.86 -16.65
N ALA A 271 -2.27 -3.06 -16.98
CA ALA A 271 -2.26 -3.59 -18.33
C ALA A 271 -3.67 -3.70 -18.93
N GLY A 272 -4.64 -4.21 -18.16
CA GLY A 272 -6.04 -4.30 -18.60
C GLY A 272 -6.75 -2.96 -18.68
N CYS A 273 -6.40 -1.98 -17.83
CA CYS A 273 -6.99 -0.65 -17.82
C CYS A 273 -6.58 0.18 -19.04
N ILE A 274 -5.29 0.14 -19.42
CA ILE A 274 -4.77 0.98 -20.51
C ILE A 274 -4.86 0.26 -21.87
N GLY A 275 -4.79 -1.08 -21.89
CA GLY A 275 -4.85 -1.88 -23.11
C GLY A 275 -3.58 -1.86 -23.97
N VAL A 276 -2.60 -1.03 -23.62
CA VAL A 276 -1.27 -0.94 -24.27
C VAL A 276 -0.19 -0.77 -23.22
N MET A 277 0.80 -1.64 -23.23
CA MET A 277 1.94 -1.57 -22.30
C MET A 277 3.16 -1.03 -23.03
N ASP A 278 3.63 0.14 -22.61
CA ASP A 278 4.83 0.79 -23.16
C ASP A 278 5.93 0.77 -22.10
N PRO A 279 7.12 0.16 -22.38
CA PRO A 279 8.21 0.08 -21.41
C PRO A 279 8.71 1.44 -20.92
N SER A 280 8.62 2.47 -21.77
CA SER A 280 9.10 3.81 -21.43
C SER A 280 8.37 4.46 -20.26
N LYS A 281 7.12 4.05 -20.02
CA LYS A 281 6.28 4.56 -18.93
C LYS A 281 6.65 4.02 -17.55
N PHE A 282 7.45 2.96 -17.46
CA PHE A 282 7.86 2.32 -16.21
C PHE A 282 9.26 2.69 -15.74
N GLY A 283 9.75 3.85 -16.15
CA GLY A 283 11.05 4.39 -15.74
C GLY A 283 11.07 4.99 -14.34
N PHE A 284 12.18 5.65 -14.02
CA PHE A 284 12.46 6.31 -12.73
C PHE A 284 11.32 7.21 -12.25
N MET A 285 10.80 8.08 -13.12
CA MET A 285 9.73 9.02 -12.75
C MET A 285 8.50 8.32 -12.20
N LYS A 286 8.15 7.15 -12.71
CA LYS A 286 7.02 6.36 -12.21
C LYS A 286 7.27 5.81 -10.82
N SER A 287 8.49 5.37 -10.53
CA SER A 287 8.87 4.92 -9.18
C SER A 287 8.82 6.07 -8.18
N VAL A 288 9.29 7.26 -8.58
CA VAL A 288 9.22 8.47 -7.74
C VAL A 288 7.77 8.89 -7.48
N GLU A 289 6.91 8.86 -8.50
CA GLU A 289 5.47 9.17 -8.36
C GLU A 289 4.82 8.29 -7.29
N ILE A 290 5.06 6.97 -7.33
CA ILE A 290 4.53 6.02 -6.35
C ILE A 290 5.13 6.28 -4.96
N LEU A 291 6.44 6.57 -4.88
CA LEU A 291 7.10 6.89 -3.62
C LEU A 291 6.51 8.15 -2.98
N VAL A 292 6.26 9.19 -3.76
CA VAL A 292 5.62 10.43 -3.29
C VAL A 292 4.25 10.15 -2.69
N MET A 293 3.46 9.25 -3.30
CA MET A 293 2.16 8.84 -2.74
C MET A 293 2.31 8.23 -1.34
N VAL A 294 3.36 7.42 -1.12
CA VAL A 294 3.60 6.78 0.19
C VAL A 294 4.10 7.79 1.22
N VAL A 295 5.06 8.62 0.84
CA VAL A 295 5.65 9.63 1.74
C VAL A 295 4.61 10.68 2.15
N LEU A 296 3.82 11.17 1.18
CA LEU A 296 2.74 12.12 1.44
C LEU A 296 1.63 11.52 2.32
N GLY A 297 1.33 10.24 2.14
CA GLY A 297 0.37 9.51 2.98
C GLY A 297 0.83 9.35 4.42
N GLY A 298 2.12 9.29 4.61
CA GLY A 298 2.79 8.95 5.87
C GLY A 298 3.32 7.52 5.86
N MET A 299 4.64 7.40 5.94
CA MET A 299 5.31 6.09 5.95
C MET A 299 4.84 5.23 7.12
N GLY A 300 4.40 4.01 6.82
CA GLY A 300 3.85 3.07 7.81
C GLY A 300 2.35 3.22 8.09
N SER A 301 1.67 4.22 7.49
CA SER A 301 0.22 4.34 7.55
C SER A 301 -0.43 3.78 6.28
N MET A 302 -1.17 2.68 6.42
CA MET A 302 -1.88 2.07 5.29
C MET A 302 -2.98 2.99 4.76
N LEU A 303 -3.76 3.58 5.66
CA LEU A 303 -4.82 4.52 5.27
C LEU A 303 -4.25 5.81 4.68
N GLY A 304 -3.11 6.28 5.21
CA GLY A 304 -2.39 7.39 4.62
C GLY A 304 -2.05 7.15 3.17
N SER A 305 -1.51 5.98 2.85
CA SER A 305 -1.18 5.58 1.47
C SER A 305 -2.43 5.51 0.57
N VAL A 306 -3.57 5.02 1.07
CA VAL A 306 -4.83 4.99 0.32
C VAL A 306 -5.32 6.39 0.01
N VAL A 307 -5.37 7.27 1.00
CA VAL A 307 -5.85 8.65 0.84
C VAL A 307 -4.92 9.45 -0.06
N SER A 308 -3.62 9.35 0.13
CA SER A 308 -2.65 10.09 -0.70
C SER A 308 -2.66 9.62 -2.16
N ALA A 309 -2.72 8.30 -2.41
CA ALA A 309 -2.85 7.76 -3.76
C ALA A 309 -4.13 8.27 -4.43
N THR A 310 -5.26 8.30 -3.71
CA THR A 310 -6.52 8.84 -4.22
C THR A 310 -6.39 10.33 -4.55
N VAL A 311 -5.90 11.13 -3.61
CA VAL A 311 -5.75 12.58 -3.80
C VAL A 311 -4.79 12.90 -4.94
N LEU A 312 -3.61 12.27 -4.96
CA LEU A 312 -2.58 12.55 -5.97
C LEU A 312 -2.97 12.08 -7.39
N THR A 313 -3.84 11.08 -7.49
CA THR A 313 -4.35 10.64 -8.80
C THR A 313 -5.49 11.53 -9.29
N ILE A 314 -6.37 11.99 -8.39
CA ILE A 314 -7.51 12.85 -8.76
C ILE A 314 -7.08 14.30 -8.95
N LEU A 315 -6.09 14.79 -8.19
CA LEU A 315 -5.69 16.20 -8.19
C LEU A 315 -5.26 16.71 -9.58
N PRO A 316 -4.38 16.05 -10.35
CA PRO A 316 -4.01 16.50 -11.69
C PRO A 316 -5.20 16.52 -12.65
N GLU A 317 -6.18 15.64 -12.40
CA GLU A 317 -7.39 15.56 -13.21
C GLU A 317 -8.38 16.68 -12.87
N ALA A 318 -8.57 16.98 -11.61
CA ALA A 318 -9.35 18.13 -11.16
C ALA A 318 -8.79 19.47 -11.66
N LEU A 319 -7.46 19.54 -11.80
CA LEU A 319 -6.75 20.71 -12.33
C LEU A 319 -6.71 20.75 -13.86
N ARG A 320 -7.35 19.83 -14.55
CA ARG A 320 -7.36 19.76 -16.03
C ARG A 320 -7.88 21.03 -16.70
N ALA A 321 -8.78 21.76 -16.03
CA ALA A 321 -9.25 23.06 -16.50
C ALA A 321 -8.13 24.11 -16.64
N PHE A 322 -7.02 23.95 -15.87
CA PHE A 322 -5.83 24.80 -15.91
C PHE A 322 -4.70 24.17 -16.75
N SER A 323 -4.99 23.68 -17.94
CA SER A 323 -4.18 22.80 -18.78
C SER A 323 -2.66 23.04 -18.76
N GLU A 324 -2.22 24.30 -18.85
CA GLU A 324 -0.79 24.67 -18.88
C GLU A 324 -0.14 24.68 -17.50
N TYR A 325 -0.87 25.08 -16.46
CA TYR A 325 -0.33 25.27 -15.10
C TYR A 325 -0.54 24.07 -14.18
N ARG A 326 -1.29 23.04 -14.61
CA ARG A 326 -1.66 21.89 -13.74
C ARG A 326 -0.46 21.21 -13.08
N MET A 327 0.64 21.03 -13.84
CA MET A 327 1.85 20.38 -13.32
C MET A 327 2.60 21.27 -12.32
N VAL A 328 2.60 22.58 -12.55
CA VAL A 328 3.19 23.56 -11.62
C VAL A 328 2.38 23.60 -10.32
N VAL A 329 1.05 23.70 -10.42
CA VAL A 329 0.17 23.72 -9.25
C VAL A 329 0.30 22.40 -8.46
N TYR A 330 0.35 21.27 -9.16
CA TYR A 330 0.58 19.96 -8.54
C TYR A 330 1.90 19.93 -7.75
N ALA A 331 3.00 20.39 -8.36
CA ALA A 331 4.30 20.42 -7.71
C ALA A 331 4.31 21.36 -6.49
N VAL A 332 3.69 22.56 -6.60
CA VAL A 332 3.59 23.51 -5.49
C VAL A 332 2.76 22.93 -4.34
N VAL A 333 1.60 22.33 -4.61
CA VAL A 333 0.78 21.67 -3.59
C VAL A 333 1.57 20.58 -2.88
N LEU A 334 2.33 19.77 -3.62
CA LEU A 334 3.18 18.71 -3.09
C LEU A 334 4.23 19.26 -2.12
N ILE A 335 4.96 20.30 -2.54
CA ILE A 335 5.99 20.96 -1.73
C ILE A 335 5.35 21.55 -0.46
N LEU A 336 4.23 22.25 -0.59
CA LEU A 336 3.53 22.84 0.57
C LEU A 336 3.10 21.76 1.57
N VAL A 337 2.52 20.67 1.11
CA VAL A 337 2.11 19.58 2.01
C VAL A 337 3.31 18.99 2.73
N MET A 338 4.44 18.76 2.04
CA MET A 338 5.66 18.24 2.66
C MET A 338 6.27 19.18 3.69
N ILE A 339 6.21 20.51 3.46
CA ILE A 339 6.70 21.51 4.41
C ILE A 339 5.81 21.57 5.66
N PHE A 340 4.49 21.64 5.48
CA PHE A 340 3.56 21.82 6.59
C PHE A 340 3.23 20.52 7.34
N ARG A 341 3.35 19.35 6.68
CA ARG A 341 3.04 18.04 7.24
C ARG A 341 4.13 17.00 6.91
N PRO A 342 5.34 17.16 7.50
CA PRO A 342 6.47 16.25 7.23
C PRO A 342 6.20 14.80 7.66
N GLN A 343 5.24 14.58 8.56
CA GLN A 343 4.81 13.24 8.98
C GLN A 343 3.77 12.60 8.03
N GLY A 344 3.43 13.27 6.92
CA GLY A 344 2.38 12.87 6.00
C GLY A 344 0.98 13.36 6.38
N LEU A 345 0.02 13.21 5.45
CA LEU A 345 -1.36 13.71 5.60
C LEU A 345 -2.07 13.13 6.84
N LEU A 346 -1.90 11.85 7.10
CA LEU A 346 -2.52 11.14 8.22
C LEU A 346 -1.51 10.73 9.31
N GLY A 347 -0.19 10.97 9.10
CA GLY A 347 0.86 10.58 10.04
C GLY A 347 0.79 9.07 10.37
N SER A 348 1.08 8.72 11.62
CA SER A 348 0.96 7.33 12.12
C SER A 348 -0.45 6.97 12.60
N TYR A 349 -1.46 7.72 12.21
CA TYR A 349 -2.85 7.47 12.62
C TYR A 349 -3.41 6.23 11.90
N ASP A 350 -3.57 5.15 12.63
CA ASP A 350 -4.40 4.02 12.23
C ASP A 350 -5.87 4.37 12.43
N PHE A 351 -6.46 5.01 11.43
CA PHE A 351 -7.90 5.24 11.41
C PHE A 351 -8.60 3.90 11.20
N SER A 352 -9.26 3.41 12.22
CA SER A 352 -10.13 2.25 12.12
C SER A 352 -11.58 2.73 12.27
N LEU A 353 -12.37 2.54 11.24
CA LEU A 353 -13.79 2.93 11.24
C LEU A 353 -14.55 2.22 12.37
N SER A 354 -14.15 1.00 12.70
CA SER A 354 -14.67 0.27 13.86
C SER A 354 -14.39 0.99 15.18
N ARG A 355 -13.24 1.69 15.33
CA ARG A 355 -12.96 2.52 16.49
C ARG A 355 -13.81 3.78 16.52
N VAL A 356 -14.15 4.34 15.37
CA VAL A 356 -15.08 5.49 15.29
C VAL A 356 -16.47 5.05 15.73
N ILE A 357 -16.94 3.92 15.24
CA ILE A 357 -18.24 3.34 15.64
C ILE A 357 -18.24 2.99 17.14
N GLU A 358 -17.14 2.44 17.69
CA GLU A 358 -16.98 2.19 19.12
C GLU A 358 -17.02 3.49 19.94
N ARG A 359 -16.40 4.57 19.46
CA ARG A 359 -16.48 5.89 20.08
C ARG A 359 -17.90 6.45 20.05
N CYS A 360 -18.61 6.29 18.94
CA CYS A 360 -20.02 6.67 18.82
C CYS A 360 -20.92 5.85 19.77
N LEU A 361 -20.70 4.53 19.85
CA LEU A 361 -21.44 3.62 20.73
C LEU A 361 -21.19 3.91 22.21
N ASN A 362 -19.96 4.25 22.59
CA ASN A 362 -19.59 4.56 23.96
C ASN A 362 -19.83 6.05 24.31
N LYS A 363 -20.35 6.90 23.39
CA LYS A 363 -20.56 8.35 23.55
C LYS A 363 -19.31 9.12 24.02
N ASP A 364 -18.11 8.58 23.75
CA ASP A 364 -16.83 9.21 24.06
C ASP A 364 -16.48 10.24 22.97
N PHE A 365 -17.18 11.40 22.97
CA PHE A 365 -16.81 12.51 22.11
C PHE A 365 -15.63 13.28 22.74
N PRO A 366 -14.57 13.58 21.95
CA PRO A 366 -13.35 14.24 22.45
C PRO A 366 -13.55 15.66 23.01
N TRP A 367 -14.71 16.26 22.82
CA TRP A 367 -15.08 17.60 23.33
C TRP A 367 -15.57 17.60 24.80
N LYS A 368 -15.93 16.47 25.36
CA LYS A 368 -16.20 16.36 26.77
C LYS A 368 -14.90 16.02 27.50
N LYS A 369 -14.06 17.03 27.77
CA LYS A 369 -13.05 16.91 28.80
C LYS A 369 -13.79 16.53 30.10
N LYS A 370 -13.55 15.33 30.63
CA LYS A 370 -13.88 15.04 32.03
C LYS A 370 -13.17 16.11 32.87
N PRO A 371 -13.87 16.78 33.79
CA PRO A 371 -13.17 17.59 34.76
C PRO A 371 -12.13 16.71 35.46
N ALA A 372 -10.91 17.24 35.62
CA ALA A 372 -9.87 16.57 36.37
C ALA A 372 -10.49 16.16 37.72
N ALA A 373 -10.34 14.87 38.07
CA ALA A 373 -10.71 14.43 39.41
C ALA A 373 -9.94 15.31 40.40
N GLU A 374 -10.64 15.99 41.28
CA GLU A 374 -10.02 16.72 42.40
C GLU A 374 -9.11 15.73 43.12
N PRO A 375 -7.86 16.14 43.46
CA PRO A 375 -6.99 15.30 44.25
C PRO A 375 -7.71 15.05 45.59
N GLU A 376 -7.90 13.78 45.94
CA GLU A 376 -8.37 13.43 47.30
C GLU A 376 -7.47 14.10 48.32
N PRO A 377 -8.06 14.75 49.36
CA PRO A 377 -7.28 15.38 50.41
C PRO A 377 -6.38 14.32 51.05
N ALA A 378 -5.08 14.65 51.14
CA ALA A 378 -4.10 13.81 51.78
C ALA A 378 -4.62 13.45 53.18
N GLN A 379 -4.81 12.16 53.46
CA GLN A 379 -5.08 11.68 54.79
C GLN A 379 -3.86 12.05 55.68
N GLU A 380 -4.08 12.95 56.60
CA GLU A 380 -3.12 13.22 57.67
C GLU A 380 -2.82 11.90 58.37
N VAL A 381 -1.59 11.42 58.19
CA VAL A 381 -1.05 10.35 59.04
C VAL A 381 -0.92 10.96 60.44
N SER A 382 -1.84 10.61 61.34
CA SER A 382 -1.70 10.92 62.73
C SER A 382 -0.50 10.15 63.29
N ASP A 383 0.57 10.87 63.58
CA ASP A 383 1.64 10.39 64.45
C ASP A 383 1.04 10.04 65.80
N HIS A 384 0.97 8.78 66.11
CA HIS A 384 0.86 8.28 67.50
C HIS A 384 2.07 7.40 67.78
N GLU A 385 2.92 7.99 68.68
CA GLU A 385 3.89 7.39 69.63
C GLU A 385 4.66 6.14 69.23
#